data_7181c223fb950b46cee3582e70bec9ff
#
_entry.id   7181c223fb950b46cee3582e70bec9ff
#
_cell.length_a   1.000
_cell.length_b   1.000
_cell.length_c   1.000
_cell.angle_alpha   90.00
_cell.angle_beta   90.00
_cell.angle_gamma   90.00
#
_symmetry.space_group_name_H-M   'P 1'
#
loop_
_entity.id
_entity.type
_entity.pdbx_description
1 polymer ?
#
loop_
_entity_poly.entity_id
_entity_poly.type
_entity_poly.pdbx_seq_one_letter_code
_entity_poly.pdbx_strand_id
1 'polypeptide(L)'
;GSFHTGGARDYGIDQIVGADKVGSEYIFVKGEGGDSWENILLISDQNNTTIKVNGNPLTINGNAVVLQEGQFIIIEGNNFSDSQTMFVNTNNSSDKLFAYQGIGDTYTGGTGNSPAARQGMFFVPPLSCAAKGSVDNIAEINRVGKDFENGVVTIVTKENAVVQVNGLALNNQPNTVTVSGPLEVSGKDYEVYIVKGLTGDVKVTGNDELYVAYFNFNSAATTGSFYSGFVTPPSFDSDLSFDTLG
;
A
#
# COMPACT_ATOMS: atom_id res chain seq x y z
N GLY A 1 -6.40 -8.67 8.84
CA GLY A 1 -7.77 -8.33 8.49
C GLY A 1 -8.22 -9.03 7.22
N SER A 2 -9.49 -9.08 7.03
CA SER A 2 -10.08 -9.58 5.80
C SER A 2 -11.34 -8.79 5.48
N PHE A 3 -11.62 -8.57 4.22
CA PHE A 3 -12.92 -8.09 3.80
C PHE A 3 -13.31 -8.68 2.45
N HIS A 4 -14.60 -8.77 2.21
CA HIS A 4 -15.17 -9.30 0.99
C HIS A 4 -15.72 -8.15 0.16
N THR A 5 -15.32 -8.09 -1.08
CA THR A 5 -15.76 -7.05 -2.01
C THR A 5 -16.55 -7.65 -3.16
N GLY A 6 -17.64 -6.98 -3.48
CA GLY A 6 -18.45 -7.30 -4.65
C GLY A 6 -19.20 -8.63 -4.59
N GLY A 7 -19.89 -8.95 -5.64
CA GLY A 7 -20.84 -10.05 -5.70
C GLY A 7 -20.28 -11.40 -6.11
N ALA A 8 -18.98 -11.55 -6.34
CA ALA A 8 -18.54 -12.71 -7.08
C ALA A 8 -17.39 -13.53 -6.52
N ARG A 9 -17.06 -13.47 -5.28
CA ARG A 9 -16.06 -14.37 -4.68
C ARG A 9 -14.67 -13.77 -4.47
N ASP A 10 -14.52 -12.47 -4.50
CA ASP A 10 -13.24 -11.85 -4.20
C ASP A 10 -13.04 -11.74 -2.70
N TYR A 11 -11.84 -12.03 -2.27
CA TYR A 11 -11.51 -12.12 -0.88
C TYR A 11 -10.11 -11.55 -0.66
N GLY A 12 -10.05 -10.39 -0.04
CA GLY A 12 -8.80 -9.78 0.37
C GLY A 12 -8.44 -10.23 1.78
N ILE A 13 -7.25 -10.75 1.95
CA ILE A 13 -6.70 -11.10 3.27
C ILE A 13 -5.32 -10.50 3.41
N ASP A 14 -5.10 -9.87 4.56
CA ASP A 14 -3.76 -9.55 5.03
C ASP A 14 -3.67 -9.74 6.55
N GLN A 15 -2.46 -9.79 7.05
CA GLN A 15 -2.20 -9.97 8.48
C GLN A 15 -2.69 -8.77 9.29
N ILE A 16 -3.10 -9.03 10.52
CA ILE A 16 -3.34 -7.99 11.51
C ILE A 16 -2.01 -7.66 12.17
N VAL A 17 -1.66 -6.39 12.21
CA VAL A 17 -0.47 -5.89 12.88
C VAL A 17 -0.77 -5.46 14.31
N GLY A 18 0.25 -5.42 15.16
CA GLY A 18 0.11 -4.89 16.53
C GLY A 18 -0.14 -3.38 16.53
N ALA A 19 -0.76 -2.88 17.59
CA ALA A 19 -1.04 -1.45 17.76
C ALA A 19 0.23 -0.58 17.84
N ASP A 20 1.39 -1.17 18.06
CA ASP A 20 2.70 -0.51 17.98
C ASP A 20 3.17 -0.22 16.55
N LYS A 21 2.50 -0.78 15.54
CA LYS A 21 2.81 -0.63 14.12
C LYS A 21 1.87 0.34 13.38
N VAL A 22 0.97 1.01 14.09
CA VAL A 22 0.03 1.97 13.52
C VAL A 22 0.45 3.41 13.82
N GLY A 23 -0.07 4.36 13.06
CA GLY A 23 0.28 5.77 13.19
C GLY A 23 -0.82 6.70 12.75
N SER A 24 -0.46 7.96 12.55
CA SER A 24 -1.39 9.06 12.27
C SER A 24 -1.29 9.61 10.84
N GLU A 25 -0.30 9.19 10.06
CA GLU A 25 -0.05 9.68 8.70
C GLU A 25 0.28 8.55 7.75
N TYR A 26 -0.32 8.56 6.56
CA TYR A 26 -0.19 7.52 5.55
C TYR A 26 -0.18 8.11 4.15
N ILE A 27 0.60 7.51 3.26
CA ILE A 27 0.56 7.77 1.82
C ILE A 27 0.15 6.49 1.11
N PHE A 28 -0.87 6.59 0.28
CA PHE A 28 -1.36 5.51 -0.57
C PHE A 28 -1.05 5.84 -2.01
N VAL A 29 -0.75 4.82 -2.80
CA VAL A 29 -0.49 4.93 -4.24
C VAL A 29 -1.54 4.12 -4.96
N LYS A 30 -2.28 4.75 -5.87
CA LYS A 30 -3.35 4.10 -6.62
C LYS A 30 -2.80 2.93 -7.43
N GLY A 31 -3.52 1.81 -7.40
CA GLY A 31 -3.24 0.66 -8.26
C GLY A 31 -3.83 0.82 -9.67
N GLU A 32 -4.03 -0.27 -10.35
CA GLU A 32 -4.48 -0.28 -11.76
C GLU A 32 -6.01 -0.38 -11.92
N GLY A 33 -6.74 -0.57 -10.83
CA GLY A 33 -8.18 -0.77 -10.86
C GLY A 33 -9.00 0.52 -10.97
N GLY A 34 -10.28 0.35 -11.20
CA GLY A 34 -11.24 1.46 -11.14
C GLY A 34 -11.48 1.96 -9.71
N ASP A 35 -12.03 3.15 -9.58
CA ASP A 35 -12.20 3.84 -8.28
C ASP A 35 -12.97 3.04 -7.22
N SER A 36 -13.90 2.22 -7.61
CA SER A 36 -14.65 1.36 -6.68
C SER A 36 -13.83 0.18 -6.13
N TRP A 37 -12.69 -0.15 -6.75
CA TRP A 37 -11.81 -1.24 -6.38
C TRP A 37 -10.52 -0.76 -5.70
N GLU A 38 -10.09 0.45 -6.04
CA GLU A 38 -8.96 1.13 -5.43
C GLU A 38 -9.46 1.86 -4.18
N ASN A 39 -9.58 1.16 -3.07
CA ASN A 39 -10.11 1.75 -1.84
C ASN A 39 -9.16 1.59 -0.65
N ILE A 40 -9.37 2.44 0.33
CA ILE A 40 -8.60 2.46 1.56
C ILE A 40 -9.52 2.13 2.72
N LEU A 41 -9.17 1.13 3.50
CA LEU A 41 -9.83 0.79 4.76
C LEU A 41 -9.02 1.38 5.92
N LEU A 42 -9.64 2.26 6.68
CA LEU A 42 -9.07 2.84 7.90
C LEU A 42 -9.89 2.40 9.11
N ILE A 43 -9.21 1.97 10.17
CA ILE A 43 -9.83 1.56 11.42
C ILE A 43 -9.22 2.39 12.53
N SER A 44 -10.05 3.04 13.35
CA SER A 44 -9.57 3.87 14.45
C SER A 44 -9.14 3.02 15.65
N ASP A 45 -7.98 3.35 16.21
CA ASP A 45 -7.46 2.78 17.45
C ASP A 45 -7.96 3.55 18.70
N GLN A 46 -8.66 4.67 18.50
CA GLN A 46 -9.07 5.57 19.57
C GLN A 46 -10.43 6.19 19.32
N ASN A 47 -11.05 6.71 20.39
CA ASN A 47 -12.30 7.44 20.30
C ASN A 47 -12.10 8.86 19.76
N ASN A 48 -13.12 9.37 19.07
CA ASN A 48 -13.19 10.74 18.52
C ASN A 48 -12.10 11.06 17.49
N THR A 49 -11.62 10.08 16.76
CA THR A 49 -10.64 10.26 15.68
C THR A 49 -11.29 10.92 14.48
N THR A 50 -10.72 12.04 14.06
CA THR A 50 -11.10 12.75 12.83
C THR A 50 -9.99 12.63 11.79
N ILE A 51 -10.38 12.58 10.52
CA ILE A 51 -9.49 12.24 9.41
C ILE A 51 -9.47 13.38 8.39
N LYS A 52 -8.29 13.62 7.82
CA LYS A 52 -8.10 14.45 6.62
C LYS A 52 -7.59 13.60 5.46
N VAL A 53 -8.06 13.95 4.28
CA VAL A 53 -7.61 13.37 3.01
C VAL A 53 -7.10 14.50 2.14
N ASN A 54 -5.86 14.42 1.69
CA ASN A 54 -5.19 15.46 0.90
C ASN A 54 -5.33 16.87 1.52
N GLY A 55 -5.19 16.94 2.85
CA GLY A 55 -5.28 18.19 3.63
C GLY A 55 -6.70 18.65 3.98
N ASN A 56 -7.73 18.07 3.40
CA ASN A 56 -9.13 18.43 3.61
C ASN A 56 -9.81 17.50 4.63
N PRO A 57 -10.67 18.02 5.53
CA PRO A 57 -11.46 17.16 6.41
C PRO A 57 -12.30 16.15 5.61
N LEU A 58 -12.25 14.88 6.01
CA LEU A 58 -13.10 13.86 5.42
C LEU A 58 -14.54 14.08 5.88
N THR A 59 -15.45 14.19 4.92
CA THR A 59 -16.88 14.41 5.18
C THR A 59 -17.76 13.38 4.48
N ILE A 60 -18.86 13.01 5.10
CA ILE A 60 -19.95 12.25 4.47
C ILE A 60 -21.22 13.08 4.58
N ASN A 61 -21.85 13.36 3.45
CA ASN A 61 -23.05 14.21 3.38
C ASN A 61 -22.85 15.59 4.06
N GLY A 62 -21.65 16.17 3.93
CA GLY A 62 -21.28 17.47 4.50
C GLY A 62 -20.93 17.44 5.99
N ASN A 63 -21.02 16.30 6.67
CA ASN A 63 -20.64 16.17 8.07
C ASN A 63 -19.24 15.57 8.20
N ALA A 64 -18.43 16.10 9.11
CA ALA A 64 -17.11 15.55 9.40
C ALA A 64 -17.24 14.10 9.90
N VAL A 65 -16.38 13.24 9.37
CA VAL A 65 -16.27 11.86 9.85
C VAL A 65 -15.54 11.85 11.18
N VAL A 66 -16.19 11.25 12.20
CA VAL A 66 -15.61 11.02 13.52
C VAL A 66 -15.73 9.53 13.83
N LEU A 67 -14.61 8.86 14.00
CA LEU A 67 -14.57 7.44 14.32
C LEU A 67 -14.35 7.23 15.83
N GLN A 68 -15.05 6.25 16.39
CA GLN A 68 -14.76 5.71 17.71
C GLN A 68 -13.79 4.54 17.59
N GLU A 69 -13.17 4.15 18.69
CA GLU A 69 -12.31 2.97 18.75
C GLU A 69 -12.96 1.74 18.11
N GLY A 70 -12.24 1.08 17.20
CA GLY A 70 -12.73 -0.08 16.44
C GLY A 70 -13.68 0.24 15.30
N GLN A 71 -14.13 1.48 15.15
CA GLN A 71 -14.92 1.87 13.98
C GLN A 71 -14.02 2.06 12.76
N PHE A 72 -14.58 1.84 11.59
CA PHE A 72 -13.87 1.93 10.33
C PHE A 72 -14.58 2.80 9.30
N ILE A 73 -13.82 3.22 8.30
CA ILE A 73 -14.32 3.85 7.09
C ILE A 73 -13.60 3.29 5.87
N ILE A 74 -14.32 3.23 4.76
CA ILE A 74 -13.75 2.93 3.44
C ILE A 74 -13.75 4.22 2.62
N ILE A 75 -12.59 4.59 2.08
CA ILE A 75 -12.40 5.73 1.19
C ILE A 75 -12.17 5.19 -0.21
N GLU A 76 -13.03 5.56 -1.15
CA GLU A 76 -12.96 5.08 -2.53
C GLU A 76 -11.87 5.79 -3.35
N GLY A 77 -11.48 5.17 -4.45
CA GLY A 77 -10.38 5.59 -5.32
C GLY A 77 -10.55 6.95 -6.00
N ASN A 78 -11.77 7.49 -6.08
CA ASN A 78 -12.02 8.84 -6.56
C ASN A 78 -11.47 9.96 -5.63
N ASN A 79 -10.97 9.60 -4.46
CA ASN A 79 -10.28 10.50 -3.54
C ASN A 79 -8.76 10.57 -3.77
N PHE A 80 -8.19 9.72 -4.63
CA PHE A 80 -6.82 9.90 -5.07
C PHE A 80 -6.69 11.20 -5.86
N SER A 81 -5.56 11.88 -5.70
CA SER A 81 -5.23 13.07 -6.49
C SER A 81 -4.99 12.71 -7.98
N ASP A 82 -4.90 13.73 -8.82
CA ASP A 82 -4.50 13.55 -10.23
C ASP A 82 -3.11 12.90 -10.37
N SER A 83 -2.26 13.06 -9.36
CA SER A 83 -0.95 12.38 -9.26
C SER A 83 -1.05 10.92 -8.79
N GLN A 84 -2.25 10.34 -8.70
CA GLN A 84 -2.47 8.96 -8.27
C GLN A 84 -2.00 8.67 -6.83
N THR A 85 -1.91 9.70 -6.00
CA THR A 85 -1.51 9.61 -4.60
C THR A 85 -2.64 10.05 -3.68
N MET A 86 -2.70 9.51 -2.47
CA MET A 86 -3.61 9.96 -1.43
C MET A 86 -2.86 10.07 -0.11
N PHE A 87 -2.80 11.27 0.43
CA PHE A 87 -2.29 11.50 1.78
C PHE A 87 -3.44 11.50 2.78
N VAL A 88 -3.34 10.67 3.80
CA VAL A 88 -4.31 10.58 4.88
C VAL A 88 -3.63 10.88 6.20
N ASN A 89 -4.25 11.73 7.00
CA ASN A 89 -3.78 11.96 8.37
C ASN A 89 -4.95 12.17 9.33
N THR A 90 -4.70 11.88 10.61
CA THR A 90 -5.58 12.27 11.71
C THR A 90 -5.37 13.75 12.06
N ASN A 91 -6.38 14.40 12.63
CA ASN A 91 -6.24 15.79 13.11
C ASN A 91 -5.28 15.92 14.28
N ASN A 92 -5.19 14.89 15.10
CA ASN A 92 -4.33 14.84 16.26
C ASN A 92 -3.30 13.72 16.05
N SER A 93 -2.02 14.03 16.13
CA SER A 93 -0.93 13.06 15.90
C SER A 93 -0.88 11.91 16.92
N SER A 94 -1.57 12.04 18.06
CA SER A 94 -1.74 10.95 19.02
C SER A 94 -2.76 9.90 18.57
N ASP A 95 -3.71 10.31 17.70
CA ASP A 95 -4.75 9.43 17.20
C ASP A 95 -4.17 8.53 16.11
N LYS A 96 -4.41 7.24 16.21
CA LYS A 96 -3.79 6.26 15.32
C LYS A 96 -4.84 5.50 14.52
N LEU A 97 -4.43 5.04 13.35
CA LEU A 97 -5.24 4.27 12.44
C LEU A 97 -4.54 2.97 12.05
N PHE A 98 -5.28 1.89 11.94
CA PHE A 98 -4.87 0.77 11.09
C PHE A 98 -5.28 1.12 9.66
N ALA A 99 -4.36 0.95 8.73
CA ALA A 99 -4.57 1.32 7.35
C ALA A 99 -4.32 0.13 6.41
N TYR A 100 -5.29 -0.17 5.57
CA TYR A 100 -5.19 -1.20 4.55
C TYR A 100 -5.58 -0.60 3.20
N GLN A 101 -4.86 -0.99 2.17
CA GLN A 101 -5.20 -0.62 0.81
C GLN A 101 -5.77 -1.82 0.07
N GLY A 102 -6.95 -1.64 -0.53
CA GLY A 102 -7.48 -2.49 -1.55
C GLY A 102 -6.95 -2.07 -2.91
N ILE A 103 -6.54 -3.02 -3.72
CA ILE A 103 -6.08 -2.80 -5.10
C ILE A 103 -6.90 -3.67 -6.05
N GLY A 104 -7.33 -3.08 -7.15
CA GLY A 104 -8.03 -3.77 -8.22
C GLY A 104 -7.13 -4.09 -9.41
N ASP A 105 -7.65 -4.82 -10.37
CA ASP A 105 -6.99 -5.04 -11.65
C ASP A 105 -7.60 -4.18 -12.77
N THR A 106 -6.95 -4.20 -13.94
CA THR A 106 -7.40 -3.46 -15.13
C THR A 106 -8.52 -4.14 -15.89
N TYR A 107 -9.03 -5.27 -15.42
CA TYR A 107 -10.02 -6.03 -16.16
C TYR A 107 -11.39 -5.35 -16.17
N THR A 108 -11.76 -4.80 -17.29
CA THR A 108 -13.04 -4.12 -17.52
C THR A 108 -14.09 -4.99 -18.21
N GLY A 109 -13.83 -6.28 -18.36
CA GLY A 109 -14.60 -7.21 -19.22
C GLY A 109 -15.94 -7.71 -18.67
N GLY A 110 -16.46 -7.14 -17.60
CA GLY A 110 -17.78 -7.52 -17.07
C GLY A 110 -18.87 -6.61 -17.58
N THR A 111 -19.80 -7.14 -18.38
CA THR A 111 -21.09 -6.48 -18.63
C THR A 111 -22.10 -6.93 -17.59
N GLY A 112 -22.71 -6.00 -16.90
CA GLY A 112 -23.75 -6.28 -15.90
C GLY A 112 -23.19 -6.53 -14.50
N ASN A 113 -23.93 -7.24 -13.66
CA ASN A 113 -23.63 -7.49 -12.25
C ASN A 113 -22.48 -8.50 -12.00
N SER A 114 -21.68 -8.81 -12.98
CA SER A 114 -20.51 -9.68 -12.80
C SER A 114 -19.28 -8.81 -12.64
N PRO A 115 -18.78 -8.64 -11.44
CA PRO A 115 -17.53 -7.94 -11.22
C PRO A 115 -16.42 -8.78 -11.83
N ALA A 116 -15.84 -8.27 -12.85
CA ALA A 116 -14.68 -8.88 -13.46
C ALA A 116 -13.40 -8.43 -12.75
N ALA A 117 -13.43 -7.27 -12.11
CA ALA A 117 -12.33 -6.79 -11.29
C ALA A 117 -12.16 -7.67 -10.04
N ARG A 118 -10.93 -7.99 -9.73
CA ARG A 118 -10.51 -8.73 -8.55
C ARG A 118 -9.79 -7.77 -7.63
N GLN A 119 -9.92 -7.97 -6.33
CA GLN A 119 -9.31 -7.10 -5.35
C GLN A 119 -8.35 -7.85 -4.45
N GLY A 120 -7.11 -7.36 -4.38
CA GLY A 120 -6.16 -7.68 -3.31
C GLY A 120 -6.26 -6.67 -2.18
N MET A 121 -5.69 -7.00 -1.03
CA MET A 121 -5.61 -6.10 0.12
C MET A 121 -4.26 -6.27 0.80
N PHE A 122 -3.66 -5.17 1.26
CA PHE A 122 -2.45 -5.21 2.07
C PHE A 122 -2.43 -4.10 3.11
N PHE A 123 -1.75 -4.36 4.22
CA PHE A 123 -1.48 -3.38 5.25
C PHE A 123 -0.51 -2.31 4.74
N VAL A 124 -0.79 -1.05 5.06
CA VAL A 124 0.06 0.09 4.75
C VAL A 124 0.70 0.61 6.04
N PRO A 125 2.03 0.62 6.17
CA PRO A 125 2.68 1.18 7.34
C PRO A 125 2.55 2.70 7.39
N PRO A 126 2.50 3.29 8.59
CA PRO A 126 2.45 4.73 8.76
C PRO A 126 3.78 5.38 8.37
N LEU A 127 3.74 6.65 8.01
CA LEU A 127 4.94 7.45 7.83
C LEU A 127 5.72 7.57 9.15
N SER A 128 7.02 7.39 9.06
CA SER A 128 7.92 7.48 10.21
C SER A 128 9.31 7.90 9.73
N CYS A 129 9.83 8.97 10.28
CA CYS A 129 11.19 9.43 9.98
C CYS A 129 12.30 8.41 10.30
N ALA A 130 11.96 7.29 10.89
CA ALA A 130 12.88 6.17 11.11
C ALA A 130 12.79 5.08 10.01
N ALA A 131 11.85 5.19 9.08
CA ALA A 131 11.66 4.21 8.00
C ALA A 131 12.70 4.38 6.88
N LYS A 132 13.98 4.32 7.24
CA LYS A 132 15.10 4.34 6.29
C LYS A 132 15.47 2.93 5.91
N GLY A 133 15.88 2.75 4.64
CA GLY A 133 16.47 1.48 4.37
C GLY A 133 16.40 0.94 2.96
N SER A 134 16.69 -0.33 2.88
CA SER A 134 16.65 -1.14 1.68
C SER A 134 15.60 -2.23 1.83
N VAL A 135 14.96 -2.56 0.73
CA VAL A 135 14.23 -3.82 0.62
C VAL A 135 15.23 -4.85 0.12
N ASP A 136 15.54 -5.83 0.93
CA ASP A 136 16.60 -6.78 0.60
C ASP A 136 16.24 -7.65 -0.61
N ASN A 137 15.01 -8.14 -0.67
CA ASN A 137 14.59 -8.96 -1.80
C ASN A 137 13.07 -9.07 -1.91
N ILE A 138 12.54 -8.65 -3.07
CA ILE A 138 11.21 -9.06 -3.52
C ILE A 138 11.46 -10.18 -4.54
N ALA A 139 11.30 -11.43 -4.09
CA ALA A 139 11.70 -12.58 -4.88
C ALA A 139 10.78 -12.78 -6.10
N GLU A 140 11.39 -13.08 -7.26
CA GLU A 140 10.69 -13.54 -8.47
C GLU A 140 9.44 -12.73 -8.81
N ILE A 141 9.58 -11.41 -8.88
CA ILE A 141 8.47 -10.44 -8.98
C ILE A 141 7.49 -10.72 -10.13
N ASN A 142 7.95 -11.33 -11.20
CA ASN A 142 7.16 -11.68 -12.38
C ASN A 142 6.70 -13.15 -12.40
N ARG A 143 6.88 -13.88 -11.31
CA ARG A 143 6.57 -15.32 -11.22
C ARG A 143 5.84 -15.70 -9.94
N VAL A 144 5.06 -14.79 -9.40
CA VAL A 144 4.23 -15.09 -8.22
C VAL A 144 3.08 -16.00 -8.64
N GLY A 145 3.31 -17.29 -8.54
CA GLY A 145 2.39 -18.28 -9.08
C GLY A 145 2.39 -18.32 -10.62
N LYS A 146 1.54 -19.14 -11.19
CA LYS A 146 1.48 -19.37 -12.64
C LYS A 146 0.93 -18.17 -13.42
N ASP A 147 0.09 -17.38 -12.78
CA ASP A 147 -0.79 -16.44 -13.46
C ASP A 147 -0.49 -14.96 -13.08
N PHE A 148 0.50 -14.71 -12.25
CA PHE A 148 0.86 -13.36 -11.82
C PHE A 148 2.15 -12.88 -12.50
N GLU A 149 2.01 -12.20 -13.63
CA GLU A 149 3.13 -11.77 -14.45
C GLU A 149 3.29 -10.23 -14.51
N ASN A 150 2.32 -9.48 -13.93
CA ASN A 150 2.26 -8.02 -14.03
C ASN A 150 2.70 -7.37 -12.71
N GLY A 151 3.90 -7.65 -12.27
CA GLY A 151 4.43 -7.08 -11.04
C GLY A 151 4.62 -5.56 -11.12
N VAL A 152 4.09 -4.85 -10.14
CA VAL A 152 4.26 -3.41 -9.98
C VAL A 152 4.91 -3.15 -8.64
N VAL A 153 5.91 -2.29 -8.62
CA VAL A 153 6.55 -1.78 -7.41
C VAL A 153 6.20 -0.32 -7.27
N THR A 154 5.64 0.08 -6.15
CA THR A 154 5.45 1.47 -5.79
C THR A 154 6.47 1.86 -4.72
N ILE A 155 7.03 3.04 -4.86
CA ILE A 155 8.09 3.56 -4.01
C ILE A 155 7.66 4.94 -3.53
N VAL A 156 7.52 5.11 -2.22
CA VAL A 156 7.28 6.40 -1.57
C VAL A 156 8.54 6.79 -0.83
N THR A 157 9.02 8.00 -1.05
CA THR A 157 10.25 8.51 -0.42
C THR A 157 10.17 10.02 -0.23
N LYS A 158 11.14 10.60 0.47
CA LYS A 158 11.28 12.05 0.59
C LYS A 158 11.62 12.67 -0.78
N GLU A 159 11.17 13.89 -1.00
CA GLU A 159 11.57 14.66 -2.18
C GLU A 159 13.09 14.74 -2.30
N ASN A 160 13.58 14.58 -3.52
CA ASN A 160 15.01 14.57 -3.86
C ASN A 160 15.82 13.41 -3.25
N ALA A 161 15.20 12.38 -2.73
CA ALA A 161 15.92 11.20 -2.30
C ALA A 161 16.52 10.45 -3.51
N VAL A 162 17.69 9.86 -3.30
CA VAL A 162 18.33 9.01 -4.31
C VAL A 162 17.83 7.58 -4.14
N VAL A 163 17.06 7.12 -5.12
CA VAL A 163 16.50 5.77 -5.13
C VAL A 163 17.14 4.95 -6.24
N GLN A 164 17.44 3.70 -5.95
CA GLN A 164 17.94 2.71 -6.89
C GLN A 164 17.07 1.45 -6.85
N VAL A 165 16.86 0.87 -8.02
CA VAL A 165 16.24 -0.45 -8.19
C VAL A 165 17.27 -1.35 -8.86
N ASN A 166 17.59 -2.47 -8.21
CA ASN A 166 18.63 -3.40 -8.63
C ASN A 166 20.00 -2.73 -8.89
N GLY A 167 20.34 -1.73 -8.03
CA GLY A 167 21.58 -0.99 -8.11
C GLY A 167 21.64 0.08 -9.22
N LEU A 168 20.57 0.27 -9.97
CA LEU A 168 20.46 1.29 -11.01
C LEU A 168 19.54 2.42 -10.55
N ALA A 169 19.93 3.67 -10.81
CA ALA A 169 19.07 4.82 -10.59
C ALA A 169 17.78 4.70 -11.42
N LEU A 170 16.68 5.28 -10.94
CA LEU A 170 15.36 5.16 -11.58
C LEU A 170 15.34 5.66 -13.04
N ASN A 171 16.12 6.69 -13.35
CA ASN A 171 16.26 7.21 -14.73
C ASN A 171 17.20 6.41 -15.63
N ASN A 172 17.88 5.41 -15.11
CA ASN A 172 18.84 4.56 -15.82
C ASN A 172 18.37 3.10 -15.92
N GLN A 173 17.10 2.85 -15.72
CA GLN A 173 16.53 1.52 -15.85
C GLN A 173 16.56 1.01 -17.31
N PRO A 174 16.62 -0.31 -17.53
CA PRO A 174 16.53 -0.89 -18.87
C PRO A 174 15.23 -0.47 -19.59
N ASN A 175 15.24 -0.42 -20.91
CA ASN A 175 14.08 -0.04 -21.74
C ASN A 175 12.83 -0.94 -21.56
N THR A 176 13.00 -2.12 -20.97
CA THR A 176 11.90 -3.03 -20.61
C THR A 176 11.19 -2.60 -19.31
N VAL A 177 11.80 -1.72 -18.53
CA VAL A 177 11.27 -1.21 -17.27
C VAL A 177 10.69 0.19 -17.50
N THR A 178 9.47 0.38 -17.10
CA THR A 178 8.81 1.69 -17.14
C THR A 178 8.81 2.28 -15.72
N VAL A 179 9.28 3.52 -15.60
CA VAL A 179 9.25 4.29 -14.38
C VAL A 179 8.34 5.50 -14.58
N SER A 180 7.29 5.60 -13.80
CA SER A 180 6.42 6.78 -13.70
C SER A 180 6.75 7.54 -12.43
N GLY A 181 6.94 8.84 -12.51
CA GLY A 181 7.31 9.71 -11.39
C GLY A 181 8.49 10.61 -11.70
N PRO A 182 8.86 11.51 -10.76
CA PRO A 182 8.23 11.63 -9.44
C PRO A 182 6.78 12.14 -9.51
N LEU A 183 5.91 11.54 -8.73
CA LEU A 183 4.53 11.96 -8.55
C LEU A 183 4.42 12.67 -7.20
N GLU A 184 3.77 13.84 -7.20
CA GLU A 184 3.62 14.66 -6.00
C GLU A 184 2.64 14.05 -5.00
N VAL A 185 2.92 14.26 -3.70
CA VAL A 185 2.01 13.96 -2.60
C VAL A 185 1.47 15.27 -2.04
N SER A 186 0.16 15.47 -2.12
CA SER A 186 -0.50 16.72 -1.75
C SER A 186 -0.15 17.17 -0.31
N GLY A 187 0.51 18.32 -0.20
CA GLY A 187 0.86 18.95 1.08
C GLY A 187 1.96 18.26 1.88
N LYS A 188 2.77 17.41 1.25
CA LYS A 188 3.89 16.71 1.87
C LYS A 188 5.15 16.79 1.00
N ASP A 189 6.30 16.77 1.66
CA ASP A 189 7.64 16.70 1.08
C ASP A 189 8.02 15.25 0.71
N TYR A 190 7.11 14.57 0.03
CA TYR A 190 7.27 13.20 -0.46
C TYR A 190 7.00 13.12 -1.94
N GLU A 191 7.64 12.17 -2.58
CA GLU A 191 7.44 11.82 -3.97
C GLU A 191 7.23 10.31 -4.13
N VAL A 192 6.55 9.95 -5.20
CA VAL A 192 6.19 8.57 -5.48
C VAL A 192 6.69 8.16 -6.84
N TYR A 193 7.17 6.93 -6.95
CA TYR A 193 7.50 6.29 -8.21
C TYR A 193 6.71 4.99 -8.36
N ILE A 194 6.28 4.71 -9.59
CA ILE A 194 5.64 3.45 -9.97
C ILE A 194 6.53 2.78 -11.01
N VAL A 195 7.01 1.58 -10.71
CA VAL A 195 7.95 0.83 -11.53
C VAL A 195 7.31 -0.46 -12.02
N LYS A 196 7.28 -0.65 -13.34
CA LYS A 196 6.69 -1.82 -14.00
C LYS A 196 7.71 -2.49 -14.95
N GLY A 197 7.48 -3.76 -15.25
CA GLY A 197 8.32 -4.52 -16.17
C GLY A 197 9.61 -5.07 -15.54
N LEU A 198 9.71 -5.05 -14.20
CA LEU A 198 10.78 -5.71 -13.47
C LEU A 198 10.62 -7.23 -13.57
N THR A 199 11.74 -7.94 -13.56
CA THR A 199 11.80 -9.41 -13.61
C THR A 199 12.81 -9.95 -12.61
N GLY A 200 12.56 -11.17 -12.13
CA GLY A 200 13.41 -11.82 -11.15
C GLY A 200 13.34 -11.16 -9.77
N ASP A 201 14.42 -11.26 -9.04
CA ASP A 201 14.55 -10.67 -7.72
C ASP A 201 14.74 -9.16 -7.81
N VAL A 202 14.03 -8.41 -6.97
CA VAL A 202 14.07 -6.95 -6.97
C VAL A 202 14.57 -6.44 -5.63
N LYS A 203 15.59 -5.59 -5.68
CA LYS A 203 16.11 -4.85 -4.54
C LYS A 203 15.88 -3.36 -4.75
N VAL A 204 15.26 -2.71 -3.79
CA VAL A 204 15.09 -1.25 -3.77
C VAL A 204 15.92 -0.66 -2.65
N THR A 205 16.69 0.39 -2.94
CA THR A 205 17.49 1.10 -1.94
C THR A 205 17.27 2.61 -2.05
N GLY A 206 17.31 3.29 -0.92
CA GLY A 206 17.20 4.74 -0.84
C GLY A 206 18.13 5.32 0.22
N ASN A 207 18.46 6.61 0.07
CA ASN A 207 19.27 7.34 1.05
C ASN A 207 18.44 8.08 2.11
N ASP A 208 17.11 8.01 2.00
CA ASP A 208 16.15 8.60 2.95
C ASP A 208 15.02 7.61 3.26
N GLU A 209 13.93 8.10 3.88
CA GLU A 209 12.74 7.31 4.16
C GLU A 209 12.29 6.58 2.91
N LEU A 210 12.01 5.30 3.05
CA LEU A 210 11.66 4.42 1.93
C LEU A 210 10.51 3.51 2.33
N TYR A 211 9.43 3.59 1.57
CA TYR A 211 8.25 2.75 1.70
C TYR A 211 8.01 2.08 0.36
N VAL A 212 8.16 0.77 0.31
CA VAL A 212 8.05 0.00 -0.91
C VAL A 212 6.89 -0.96 -0.80
N ALA A 213 5.94 -0.84 -1.72
CA ALA A 213 4.90 -1.83 -1.89
C ALA A 213 5.09 -2.59 -3.20
N TYR A 214 4.65 -3.81 -3.18
CA TYR A 214 4.55 -4.66 -4.36
C TYR A 214 3.12 -5.12 -4.53
N PHE A 215 2.62 -5.08 -5.73
CA PHE A 215 1.40 -5.78 -6.09
C PHE A 215 1.53 -6.41 -7.48
N ASN A 216 0.69 -7.40 -7.71
CA ASN A 216 0.64 -8.11 -8.98
C ASN A 216 -0.80 -8.42 -9.32
N PHE A 217 -1.11 -8.51 -10.59
CA PHE A 217 -2.46 -8.78 -11.06
C PHE A 217 -2.46 -9.56 -12.36
N ASN A 218 -3.53 -10.29 -12.57
CA ASN A 218 -3.95 -10.76 -13.87
C ASN A 218 -5.47 -10.59 -13.98
N SER A 219 -6.05 -10.94 -15.10
CA SER A 219 -7.50 -10.81 -15.32
C SER A 219 -8.38 -11.61 -14.34
N ALA A 220 -7.80 -12.40 -13.46
CA ALA A 220 -8.51 -13.30 -12.57
C ALA A 220 -8.25 -13.06 -11.09
N ALA A 221 -7.16 -12.37 -10.72
CA ALA A 221 -6.79 -12.17 -9.33
C ALA A 221 -5.81 -11.00 -9.15
N THR A 222 -5.77 -10.47 -7.95
CA THR A 222 -4.78 -9.48 -7.51
C THR A 222 -4.16 -9.92 -6.19
N THR A 223 -2.94 -9.50 -5.95
CA THR A 223 -2.25 -9.67 -4.66
C THR A 223 -1.37 -8.46 -4.41
N GLY A 224 -1.08 -8.18 -3.16
CA GLY A 224 -0.20 -7.09 -2.79
C GLY A 224 0.42 -7.30 -1.43
N SER A 225 1.52 -6.61 -1.17
CA SER A 225 2.21 -6.63 0.11
C SER A 225 3.11 -5.40 0.28
N PHE A 226 3.35 -5.00 1.51
CA PHE A 226 4.39 -4.04 1.86
C PHE A 226 5.64 -4.77 2.35
N TYR A 227 6.79 -4.42 1.79
CA TYR A 227 8.09 -5.02 2.12
C TYR A 227 8.96 -4.12 3.00
N SER A 228 8.66 -2.82 3.07
CA SER A 228 9.39 -1.87 3.89
C SER A 228 8.44 -0.85 4.56
N GLY A 229 8.98 0.05 5.35
CA GLY A 229 8.22 1.09 6.06
C GLY A 229 7.99 0.79 7.53
N PHE A 230 8.40 -0.35 8.02
CA PHE A 230 8.36 -0.66 9.46
C PHE A 230 9.60 -0.11 10.18
N VAL A 231 9.38 0.64 11.25
CA VAL A 231 10.46 1.18 12.10
C VAL A 231 11.29 0.08 12.73
N THR A 232 10.66 -1.01 13.11
CA THR A 232 11.29 -2.19 13.66
C THR A 232 10.93 -3.38 12.79
N PRO A 233 11.88 -3.99 12.09
CA PRO A 233 11.62 -5.22 11.37
C PRO A 233 11.04 -6.27 12.33
N PRO A 234 10.13 -7.14 11.89
CA PRO A 234 9.72 -8.27 12.69
C PRO A 234 10.96 -9.12 13.00
N SER A 235 11.28 -9.28 14.27
CA SER A 235 12.28 -10.24 14.71
C SER A 235 11.63 -11.61 14.68
N PHE A 236 12.13 -12.50 13.85
CA PHE A 236 11.85 -13.91 14.04
C PHE A 236 12.68 -14.36 15.23
N ASP A 237 12.02 -14.70 16.32
CA ASP A 237 12.68 -15.40 17.43
C ASP A 237 13.09 -16.78 16.92
N SER A 238 14.37 -16.97 16.69
CA SER A 238 14.90 -18.24 16.20
C SER A 238 15.01 -19.32 17.28
N ASP A 239 14.60 -19.02 18.50
CA ASP A 239 14.51 -19.99 19.60
C ASP A 239 13.22 -20.84 19.55
N LEU A 240 12.98 -21.47 18.42
CA LEU A 240 12.18 -22.69 18.41
C LEU A 240 13.05 -23.83 18.96
N SER A 241 13.18 -23.93 20.26
CA SER A 241 13.61 -25.15 20.89
C SER A 241 12.50 -26.18 20.70
N PHE A 242 12.70 -27.09 19.77
CA PHE A 242 11.90 -28.30 19.73
C PHE A 242 12.31 -29.13 20.94
N ASP A 243 11.47 -29.14 21.97
CA ASP A 243 11.57 -30.13 23.04
C ASP A 243 11.26 -31.48 22.38
N THR A 244 12.33 -32.20 22.08
CA THR A 244 12.20 -33.63 21.72
C THR A 244 11.77 -34.35 22.99
N LEU A 245 10.47 -34.52 23.17
CA LEU A 245 9.94 -35.46 24.11
C LEU A 245 10.42 -36.85 23.68
N GLY A 246 11.36 -37.38 24.46
CA GLY A 246 11.85 -38.76 24.35
C GLY A 246 10.79 -39.82 24.73
#